data_e9f81205f12145b5611a6973f4ff21eb
#
_entry.id   e9f81205f12145b5611a6973f4ff21eb
#
_cell.length_a   1.000
_cell.length_b   1.000
_cell.length_c   1.000
_cell.angle_alpha   90.00
_cell.angle_beta   90.00
_cell.angle_gamma   90.00
#
_symmetry.space_group_name_H-M   'P 1'
#
loop_
_entity.id
_entity.type
_entity.pdbx_description
1 polymer ?
#
loop_
_entity_poly.entity_id
_entity_poly.type
_entity_poly.pdbx_seq_one_letter_code
_entity_poly.pdbx_strand_id
1 'polypeptide(L)'
;LPAAARLMQSGVDLFAVANIKEAAEIREMASGWPILVLGPLLEEEDSALLEYDLIATLSSASELPRFAALAQKRKQKIKIHLKIDSGMGRLGAWWEEAGELIAQTLATQEIELCGLLTHFADPSDLAFTDLQRSRFQKIHDALPAVTRENLMVHADNSSSLLNLQKDSIFNAVRIGLLQFGVSPQKESLFSQLQVEPVLSFHSKLAIIKKLPAQTTLSYGRQHQLQRSTNIGIISAGYGDAIPLHCGNRADALIRGNRYPIVGRGTMH
;
A
#
# COMPACT_ATOMS: atom_id res chain seq x y z
N LEU A 1 10.16 -0.46 9.92
CA LEU A 1 11.50 -1.06 9.81
C LEU A 1 11.55 -2.56 10.16
N PRO A 2 10.98 -3.08 11.28
CA PRO A 2 11.03 -4.53 11.60
C PRO A 2 10.41 -5.41 10.50
N ALA A 3 9.31 -4.98 9.88
CA ALA A 3 8.69 -5.71 8.77
C ALA A 3 9.62 -5.78 7.56
N ALA A 4 10.29 -4.68 7.19
CA ALA A 4 11.24 -4.67 6.08
C ALA A 4 12.42 -5.61 6.33
N ALA A 5 12.99 -5.63 7.55
CA ALA A 5 14.05 -6.56 7.93
C ALA A 5 13.61 -8.02 7.77
N ARG A 6 12.39 -8.35 8.17
CA ARG A 6 11.83 -9.70 8.01
C ARG A 6 11.63 -10.08 6.54
N LEU A 7 11.15 -9.15 5.72
CA LEU A 7 10.97 -9.35 4.29
C LEU A 7 12.32 -9.60 3.59
N MET A 8 13.36 -8.85 3.94
CA MET A 8 14.72 -9.08 3.45
C MET A 8 15.19 -10.50 3.77
N GLN A 9 15.00 -10.95 5.00
CA GLN A 9 15.36 -12.32 5.42
C GLN A 9 14.56 -13.40 4.67
N SER A 10 13.34 -13.05 4.22
CA SER A 10 12.46 -13.96 3.47
C SER A 10 12.73 -13.97 1.96
N GLY A 11 13.69 -13.18 1.47
CA GLY A 11 14.11 -13.19 0.08
C GLY A 11 13.18 -12.39 -0.86
N VAL A 12 12.63 -11.25 -0.39
CA VAL A 12 11.90 -10.33 -1.28
C VAL A 12 12.83 -9.78 -2.36
N ASP A 13 12.35 -9.68 -3.59
CA ASP A 13 13.18 -9.22 -4.71
C ASP A 13 13.28 -7.70 -4.80
N LEU A 14 12.20 -6.98 -4.40
CA LEU A 14 12.09 -5.54 -4.54
C LEU A 14 11.15 -4.98 -3.48
N PHE A 15 11.52 -3.83 -2.91
CA PHE A 15 10.60 -3.03 -2.08
C PHE A 15 9.84 -2.03 -2.95
N ALA A 16 8.53 -2.01 -2.83
CA ALA A 16 7.66 -1.02 -3.46
C ALA A 16 7.02 -0.14 -2.37
N VAL A 17 7.42 1.12 -2.34
CA VAL A 17 7.04 2.08 -1.29
C VAL A 17 6.17 3.21 -1.85
N ALA A 18 5.44 3.90 -0.98
CA ALA A 18 4.53 4.95 -1.41
C ALA A 18 5.26 6.29 -1.67
N ASN A 19 6.35 6.58 -0.96
CA ASN A 19 7.03 7.87 -0.98
C ASN A 19 8.52 7.75 -0.64
N ILE A 20 9.24 8.87 -0.81
CA ILE A 20 10.68 8.98 -0.56
C ILE A 20 11.05 8.71 0.90
N LYS A 21 10.22 9.12 1.87
CA LYS A 21 10.52 8.91 3.29
C LYS A 21 10.61 7.42 3.63
N GLU A 22 9.66 6.62 3.14
CA GLU A 22 9.69 5.16 3.31
C GLU A 22 10.92 4.53 2.63
N ALA A 23 11.28 5.03 1.44
CA ALA A 23 12.46 4.59 0.71
C ALA A 23 13.75 4.87 1.49
N ALA A 24 13.90 6.08 2.02
CA ALA A 24 15.04 6.50 2.82
C ALA A 24 15.21 5.62 4.07
N GLU A 25 14.13 5.39 4.83
CA GLU A 25 14.15 4.53 6.01
C GLU A 25 14.61 3.09 5.70
N ILE A 26 14.21 2.54 4.55
CA ILE A 26 14.67 1.21 4.11
C ILE A 26 16.14 1.26 3.71
N ARG A 27 16.56 2.29 2.98
CA ARG A 27 17.92 2.43 2.49
C ARG A 27 18.92 2.63 3.64
N GLU A 28 18.55 3.38 4.67
CA GLU A 28 19.34 3.55 5.89
C GLU A 28 19.54 2.23 6.66
N MET A 29 18.53 1.35 6.61
CA MET A 29 18.60 0.05 7.27
C MET A 29 19.47 -0.95 6.49
N ALA A 30 19.40 -0.95 5.16
CA ALA A 30 20.11 -1.91 4.31
C ALA A 30 20.40 -1.34 2.92
N SER A 31 21.66 -1.46 2.48
CA SER A 31 22.07 -1.16 1.10
C SER A 31 21.80 -2.34 0.16
N GLY A 32 21.69 -2.05 -1.14
CA GLY A 32 21.69 -3.07 -2.20
C GLY A 32 20.34 -3.61 -2.63
N TRP A 33 19.26 -3.42 -1.86
CA TRP A 33 17.92 -3.83 -2.28
C TRP A 33 17.33 -2.84 -3.29
N PRO A 34 16.73 -3.30 -4.40
CA PRO A 34 15.99 -2.42 -5.30
C PRO A 34 14.79 -1.82 -4.55
N ILE A 35 14.56 -0.51 -4.72
CA ILE A 35 13.43 0.20 -4.11
C ILE A 35 12.69 0.97 -5.21
N LEU A 36 11.44 0.63 -5.44
CA LEU A 36 10.54 1.29 -6.36
C LEU A 36 9.63 2.26 -5.61
N VAL A 37 9.64 3.53 -5.98
CA VAL A 37 8.67 4.52 -5.47
C VAL A 37 7.42 4.46 -6.34
N LEU A 38 6.29 4.02 -5.78
CA LEU A 38 5.02 3.85 -6.49
C LEU A 38 4.23 5.16 -6.65
N GLY A 39 4.49 6.14 -5.77
CA GLY A 39 3.87 7.46 -5.81
C GLY A 39 4.52 8.38 -6.85
N PRO A 40 3.87 9.50 -7.19
CA PRO A 40 4.49 10.53 -7.99
C PRO A 40 5.64 11.16 -7.21
N LEU A 41 6.70 11.51 -7.93
CA LEU A 41 7.83 12.26 -7.38
C LEU A 41 7.63 13.74 -7.63
N LEU A 42 7.76 14.54 -6.60
CA LEU A 42 7.79 16.00 -6.70
C LEU A 42 9.21 16.48 -7.15
N GLU A 43 9.31 17.65 -7.75
CA GLU A 43 10.60 18.17 -8.21
C GLU A 43 11.63 18.35 -7.09
N GLU A 44 11.18 18.74 -5.91
CA GLU A 44 11.99 18.88 -4.70
C GLU A 44 12.52 17.52 -4.17
N GLU A 45 11.95 16.41 -4.59
CA GLU A 45 12.35 15.06 -4.20
C GLU A 45 13.39 14.44 -5.15
N ASP A 46 13.70 15.10 -6.25
CA ASP A 46 14.60 14.59 -7.28
C ASP A 46 16.00 14.24 -6.75
N SER A 47 16.53 15.03 -5.82
CA SER A 47 17.83 14.75 -5.21
C SER A 47 17.85 13.41 -4.47
N ALA A 48 16.74 13.07 -3.81
CA ALA A 48 16.59 11.82 -3.07
C ALA A 48 16.55 10.58 -3.99
N LEU A 49 16.00 10.74 -5.21
CA LEU A 49 16.01 9.66 -6.21
C LEU A 49 17.46 9.23 -6.53
N LEU A 50 18.35 10.21 -6.64
CA LEU A 50 19.79 9.96 -6.88
C LEU A 50 20.51 9.48 -5.62
N GLU A 51 20.22 10.12 -4.48
CA GLU A 51 20.91 9.86 -3.21
C GLU A 51 20.65 8.43 -2.72
N TYR A 52 19.40 7.99 -2.80
CA TYR A 52 18.98 6.66 -2.31
C TYR A 52 18.96 5.58 -3.39
N ASP A 53 19.43 5.86 -4.61
CA ASP A 53 19.44 4.91 -5.74
C ASP A 53 18.08 4.23 -5.93
N LEU A 54 17.05 5.03 -6.21
CA LEU A 54 15.67 4.56 -6.29
C LEU A 54 15.27 4.32 -7.75
N ILE A 55 14.30 3.43 -7.93
CA ILE A 55 13.57 3.23 -9.17
C ILE A 55 12.34 4.13 -9.13
N ALA A 56 12.17 4.99 -10.14
CA ALA A 56 11.01 5.88 -10.22
C ALA A 56 9.82 5.21 -10.92
N THR A 57 8.61 5.61 -10.58
CA THR A 57 7.42 5.30 -11.37
C THR A 57 7.13 6.48 -12.30
N LEU A 58 7.19 6.24 -13.61
CA LEU A 58 6.82 7.21 -14.64
C LEU A 58 5.33 7.07 -14.96
N SER A 59 4.59 8.17 -14.81
CA SER A 59 3.14 8.21 -15.03
C SER A 59 2.71 9.16 -16.17
N SER A 60 3.60 10.06 -16.59
CA SER A 60 3.32 11.09 -17.59
C SER A 60 4.55 11.43 -18.42
N ALA A 61 4.33 11.80 -19.68
CA ALA A 61 5.39 12.28 -20.56
C ALA A 61 6.08 13.56 -20.05
N SER A 62 5.38 14.37 -19.28
CA SER A 62 5.93 15.61 -18.67
C SER A 62 7.05 15.33 -17.66
N GLU A 63 7.18 14.12 -17.13
CA GLU A 63 8.22 13.71 -16.19
C GLU A 63 9.54 13.33 -16.91
N LEU A 64 9.48 12.95 -18.20
CA LEU A 64 10.65 12.47 -18.96
C LEU A 64 11.80 13.47 -19.02
N PRO A 65 11.59 14.77 -19.36
CA PRO A 65 12.69 15.74 -19.41
C PRO A 65 13.39 15.90 -18.06
N ARG A 66 12.63 15.85 -16.96
CA ARG A 66 13.15 15.92 -15.59
C ARG A 66 14.02 14.71 -15.26
N PHE A 67 13.54 13.51 -15.52
CA PHE A 67 14.31 12.29 -15.29
C PHE A 67 15.54 12.17 -16.21
N ALA A 68 15.45 12.63 -17.47
CA ALA A 68 16.60 12.70 -18.34
C ALA A 68 17.69 13.65 -17.80
N ALA A 69 17.30 14.83 -17.31
CA ALA A 69 18.22 15.76 -16.68
C ALA A 69 18.89 15.17 -15.42
N LEU A 70 18.17 14.40 -14.62
CA LEU A 70 18.72 13.67 -13.48
C LEU A 70 19.74 12.62 -13.90
N ALA A 71 19.44 11.84 -14.93
CA ALA A 71 20.33 10.83 -15.49
C ALA A 71 21.64 11.46 -15.99
N GLN A 72 21.57 12.60 -16.69
CA GLN A 72 22.74 13.34 -17.16
C GLN A 72 23.60 13.82 -15.99
N LYS A 73 22.98 14.38 -14.94
CA LYS A 73 23.68 14.83 -13.72
C LYS A 73 24.42 13.70 -13.04
N ARG A 74 23.85 12.50 -12.99
CA ARG A 74 24.44 11.30 -12.39
C ARG A 74 25.42 10.60 -13.32
N LYS A 75 25.39 10.87 -14.60
CA LYS A 75 26.14 10.17 -15.66
C LYS A 75 25.82 8.66 -15.71
N GLN A 76 24.58 8.32 -15.41
CA GLN A 76 24.07 6.96 -15.54
C GLN A 76 22.56 7.01 -15.80
N LYS A 77 22.04 5.97 -16.42
CA LYS A 77 20.59 5.88 -16.72
C LYS A 77 19.77 5.84 -15.44
N ILE A 78 18.60 6.50 -15.47
CA ILE A 78 17.60 6.37 -14.41
C ILE A 78 16.71 5.18 -14.74
N LYS A 79 16.61 4.26 -13.79
CA LYS A 79 15.70 3.11 -13.86
C LYS A 79 14.28 3.55 -13.56
N ILE A 80 13.36 3.14 -14.41
CA ILE A 80 11.94 3.43 -14.21
C ILE A 80 11.07 2.20 -14.39
N HIS A 81 9.92 2.20 -13.70
CA HIS A 81 8.76 1.43 -14.07
C HIS A 81 7.70 2.35 -14.67
N LEU A 82 7.23 2.02 -15.87
CA LEU A 82 6.16 2.77 -16.53
C LEU A 82 4.80 2.33 -15.97
N LYS A 83 4.00 3.27 -15.52
CA LYS A 83 2.69 3.01 -14.96
C LYS A 83 1.58 3.31 -15.95
N ILE A 84 0.73 2.31 -16.18
CA ILE A 84 -0.44 2.40 -17.04
C ILE A 84 -1.69 2.42 -16.17
N ASP A 85 -2.55 3.38 -16.38
CA ASP A 85 -3.90 3.37 -15.79
C ASP A 85 -4.84 2.58 -16.72
N SER A 86 -5.08 1.33 -16.38
CA SER A 86 -5.98 0.45 -17.12
C SER A 86 -7.43 0.52 -16.66
N GLY A 87 -7.72 1.40 -15.66
CA GLY A 87 -9.08 1.59 -15.14
C GLY A 87 -9.16 1.89 -13.63
N MET A 88 -8.03 2.14 -12.95
CA MET A 88 -8.04 2.53 -11.53
C MET A 88 -8.43 4.01 -11.34
N GLY A 89 -8.18 4.88 -12.34
CA GLY A 89 -8.52 6.31 -12.28
C GLY A 89 -7.68 7.09 -11.27
N ARG A 90 -6.39 6.76 -11.10
CA ARG A 90 -5.57 7.40 -10.06
C ARG A 90 -4.21 7.90 -10.56
N LEU A 91 -3.33 7.03 -10.94
CA LEU A 91 -1.97 7.31 -11.38
C LEU A 91 -1.61 6.45 -12.59
N GLY A 92 -0.79 6.97 -13.49
CA GLY A 92 -0.34 6.30 -14.69
C GLY A 92 -0.91 6.94 -15.95
N ALA A 93 -0.26 6.70 -17.09
CA ALA A 93 -0.81 7.10 -18.38
C ALA A 93 -2.10 6.31 -18.67
N TRP A 94 -3.13 7.00 -19.15
CA TRP A 94 -4.35 6.34 -19.56
C TRP A 94 -4.06 5.33 -20.67
N TRP A 95 -4.62 4.15 -20.58
CA TRP A 95 -4.26 3.01 -21.43
C TRP A 95 -4.35 3.28 -22.94
N GLU A 96 -5.27 4.14 -23.39
CA GLU A 96 -5.40 4.53 -24.81
C GLU A 96 -4.27 5.45 -25.28
N GLU A 97 -3.67 6.21 -24.38
CA GLU A 97 -2.59 7.18 -24.64
C GLU A 97 -1.20 6.60 -24.31
N ALA A 98 -1.15 5.44 -23.68
CA ALA A 98 0.08 4.85 -23.17
C ALA A 98 1.12 4.54 -24.27
N GLY A 99 0.66 4.27 -25.51
CA GLY A 99 1.55 4.00 -26.65
C GLY A 99 2.51 5.14 -26.97
N GLU A 100 2.05 6.38 -26.89
CA GLU A 100 2.88 7.57 -27.10
C GLU A 100 3.94 7.71 -25.99
N LEU A 101 3.53 7.58 -24.72
CA LEU A 101 4.46 7.64 -23.61
C LEU A 101 5.53 6.55 -23.68
N ILE A 102 5.15 5.34 -24.08
CA ILE A 102 6.10 4.24 -24.30
C ILE A 102 7.11 4.61 -25.38
N ALA A 103 6.65 5.10 -26.55
CA ALA A 103 7.53 5.49 -27.63
C ALA A 103 8.53 6.57 -27.20
N GLN A 104 8.08 7.59 -26.51
CA GLN A 104 8.93 8.64 -25.96
C GLN A 104 9.92 8.09 -24.92
N THR A 105 9.47 7.21 -24.04
CA THR A 105 10.34 6.57 -23.03
C THR A 105 11.45 5.76 -23.67
N LEU A 106 11.13 4.94 -24.67
CA LEU A 106 12.12 4.12 -25.39
C LEU A 106 13.09 4.95 -26.26
N ALA A 107 12.67 6.13 -26.71
CA ALA A 107 13.52 7.06 -27.43
C ALA A 107 14.47 7.86 -26.54
N THR A 108 14.21 7.94 -25.21
CA THR A 108 15.01 8.71 -24.26
C THR A 108 16.18 7.85 -23.77
N GLN A 109 17.40 8.16 -24.25
CA GLN A 109 18.61 7.36 -23.99
C GLN A 109 19.02 7.34 -22.51
N GLU A 110 18.68 8.36 -21.78
CA GLU A 110 18.96 8.55 -20.36
C GLU A 110 18.11 7.66 -19.45
N ILE A 111 17.06 7.07 -19.99
CA ILE A 111 16.09 6.25 -19.24
C ILE A 111 16.35 4.77 -19.49
N GLU A 112 16.22 3.98 -18.45
CA GLU A 112 16.19 2.51 -18.50
C GLU A 112 14.81 2.03 -18.07
N LEU A 113 13.99 1.60 -19.05
CA LEU A 113 12.69 1.00 -18.76
C LEU A 113 12.91 -0.44 -18.27
N CYS A 114 12.77 -0.66 -16.96
CA CYS A 114 12.96 -1.98 -16.33
C CYS A 114 11.67 -2.60 -15.78
N GLY A 115 10.55 -1.89 -15.85
CA GLY A 115 9.26 -2.46 -15.46
C GLY A 115 8.06 -1.79 -16.09
N LEU A 116 6.96 -2.55 -16.12
CA LEU A 116 5.65 -2.08 -16.57
C LEU A 116 4.61 -2.49 -15.54
N LEU A 117 3.76 -1.55 -15.10
CA LEU A 117 2.78 -1.85 -14.06
C LEU A 117 1.42 -1.20 -14.29
N THR A 118 0.40 -1.86 -13.77
CA THR A 118 -0.92 -1.29 -13.52
C THR A 118 -1.38 -1.59 -12.10
N HIS A 119 -2.61 -1.25 -11.76
CA HIS A 119 -3.22 -1.57 -10.47
C HIS A 119 -4.69 -1.91 -10.65
N PHE A 120 -5.09 -3.08 -10.15
CA PHE A 120 -6.48 -3.49 -10.20
C PHE A 120 -7.31 -2.70 -9.19
N ALA A 121 -8.43 -2.15 -9.66
CA ALA A 121 -9.30 -1.31 -8.85
C ALA A 121 -10.07 -2.14 -7.81
N ASP A 122 -10.66 -3.23 -8.27
CA ASP A 122 -11.40 -4.18 -7.43
C ASP A 122 -11.21 -5.61 -7.94
N PRO A 123 -10.25 -6.37 -7.39
CA PRO A 123 -10.04 -7.76 -7.77
C PRO A 123 -11.20 -8.71 -7.47
N SER A 124 -12.22 -8.28 -6.72
CA SER A 124 -13.45 -9.07 -6.50
C SER A 124 -14.44 -8.95 -7.66
N ASP A 125 -14.40 -7.85 -8.41
CA ASP A 125 -15.07 -7.72 -9.70
C ASP A 125 -14.22 -8.34 -10.81
N LEU A 126 -14.46 -9.63 -11.06
CA LEU A 126 -13.69 -10.39 -12.04
C LEU A 126 -13.85 -9.82 -13.45
N ALA A 127 -15.05 -9.38 -13.84
CA ALA A 127 -15.30 -8.85 -15.18
C ALA A 127 -14.52 -7.56 -15.42
N PHE A 128 -14.49 -6.65 -14.44
CA PHE A 128 -13.73 -5.43 -14.55
C PHE A 128 -12.21 -5.68 -14.47
N THR A 129 -11.79 -6.61 -13.64
CA THR A 129 -10.36 -7.02 -13.52
C THR A 129 -9.87 -7.60 -14.85
N ASP A 130 -10.65 -8.46 -15.52
CA ASP A 130 -10.31 -9.01 -16.83
C ASP A 130 -10.28 -7.93 -17.92
N LEU A 131 -11.16 -6.94 -17.86
CA LEU A 131 -11.09 -5.77 -18.72
C LEU A 131 -9.79 -4.98 -18.51
N GLN A 132 -9.39 -4.73 -17.26
CA GLN A 132 -8.12 -4.08 -16.95
C GLN A 132 -6.92 -4.90 -17.45
N ARG A 133 -6.94 -6.23 -17.27
CA ARG A 133 -5.92 -7.16 -17.81
C ARG A 133 -5.83 -7.05 -19.33
N SER A 134 -6.95 -7.12 -20.04
CA SER A 134 -7.02 -7.04 -21.50
C SER A 134 -6.46 -5.71 -22.03
N ARG A 135 -6.79 -4.59 -21.40
CA ARG A 135 -6.24 -3.27 -21.76
C ARG A 135 -4.73 -3.23 -21.59
N PHE A 136 -4.24 -3.72 -20.47
CA PHE A 136 -2.82 -3.76 -20.15
C PHE A 136 -2.06 -4.74 -21.06
N GLN A 137 -2.63 -5.91 -21.37
CA GLN A 137 -2.08 -6.89 -22.28
C GLN A 137 -1.82 -6.30 -23.67
N LYS A 138 -2.78 -5.53 -24.22
CA LYS A 138 -2.63 -4.85 -25.52
C LYS A 138 -1.42 -3.92 -25.53
N ILE A 139 -1.18 -3.20 -24.44
CA ILE A 139 -0.03 -2.30 -24.30
C ILE A 139 1.28 -3.09 -24.21
N HIS A 140 1.29 -4.15 -23.41
CA HIS A 140 2.46 -5.03 -23.29
C HIS A 140 2.82 -5.68 -24.63
N ASP A 141 1.85 -6.20 -25.37
CA ASP A 141 2.08 -6.90 -26.64
C ASP A 141 2.55 -5.96 -27.76
N ALA A 142 2.24 -4.67 -27.66
CA ALA A 142 2.72 -3.64 -28.59
C ALA A 142 4.20 -3.28 -28.37
N LEU A 143 4.82 -3.67 -27.24
CA LEU A 143 6.24 -3.45 -26.99
C LEU A 143 7.12 -4.34 -27.88
N PRO A 144 8.35 -3.87 -28.26
CA PRO A 144 9.34 -4.73 -28.89
C PRO A 144 9.64 -5.99 -28.06
N ALA A 145 9.82 -7.13 -28.69
CA ALA A 145 10.05 -8.41 -28.00
C ALA A 145 11.25 -8.33 -27.03
N VAL A 146 12.36 -7.77 -27.49
CA VAL A 146 13.58 -7.58 -26.67
C VAL A 146 13.32 -6.73 -25.42
N THR A 147 12.40 -5.77 -25.48
CA THR A 147 12.01 -4.97 -24.33
C THR A 147 11.18 -5.82 -23.37
N ARG A 148 10.16 -6.53 -23.87
CA ARG A 148 9.24 -7.35 -23.04
C ARG A 148 9.97 -8.41 -22.20
N GLU A 149 10.97 -9.06 -22.78
CA GLU A 149 11.72 -10.15 -22.15
C GLU A 149 12.50 -9.70 -20.89
N ASN A 150 12.80 -8.40 -20.79
CA ASN A 150 13.60 -7.84 -19.69
C ASN A 150 12.78 -7.03 -18.70
N LEU A 151 11.44 -6.97 -18.84
CA LEU A 151 10.60 -6.17 -17.95
C LEU A 151 10.12 -6.96 -16.72
N MET A 152 10.13 -6.30 -15.58
CA MET A 152 9.29 -6.69 -14.46
C MET A 152 7.87 -6.20 -14.73
N VAL A 153 6.94 -7.14 -14.96
CA VAL A 153 5.54 -6.83 -15.29
C VAL A 153 4.66 -7.18 -14.11
N HIS A 154 3.99 -6.18 -13.52
CA HIS A 154 3.26 -6.42 -12.28
C HIS A 154 1.96 -5.61 -12.16
N ALA A 155 0.90 -6.29 -11.73
CA ALA A 155 -0.40 -5.70 -11.43
C ALA A 155 -0.97 -6.22 -10.11
N ASP A 156 -0.77 -7.51 -9.86
CA ASP A 156 -1.41 -8.24 -8.79
C ASP A 156 -1.02 -7.70 -7.40
N ASN A 157 -2.05 -7.41 -6.61
CA ASN A 157 -1.94 -6.93 -5.23
C ASN A 157 -2.41 -8.03 -4.24
N SER A 158 -2.44 -7.74 -2.95
CA SER A 158 -2.87 -8.71 -1.93
C SER A 158 -4.24 -9.33 -2.20
N SER A 159 -5.18 -8.57 -2.77
CA SER A 159 -6.54 -9.06 -3.06
C SER A 159 -6.60 -9.94 -4.31
N SER A 160 -5.78 -9.66 -5.32
CA SER A 160 -5.79 -10.40 -6.58
C SER A 160 -5.06 -11.74 -6.52
N LEU A 161 -4.31 -12.03 -5.44
CA LEU A 161 -3.66 -13.33 -5.24
C LEU A 161 -4.61 -14.52 -5.33
N LEU A 162 -5.90 -14.31 -5.07
CA LEU A 162 -6.94 -15.33 -5.18
C LEU A 162 -7.26 -15.72 -6.62
N ASN A 163 -6.96 -14.82 -7.55
CA ASN A 163 -7.33 -14.93 -8.96
C ASN A 163 -6.09 -14.88 -9.88
N LEU A 164 -4.94 -15.37 -9.39
CA LEU A 164 -3.72 -15.45 -10.21
C LEU A 164 -3.96 -16.39 -11.39
N GLN A 165 -3.63 -15.90 -12.58
CA GLN A 165 -3.71 -16.68 -13.81
C GLN A 165 -2.34 -17.29 -14.13
N LYS A 166 -2.30 -18.61 -14.39
CA LYS A 166 -1.06 -19.34 -14.67
C LYS A 166 -0.30 -18.82 -15.88
N ASP A 167 -1.04 -18.46 -16.94
CA ASP A 167 -0.47 -18.01 -18.22
C ASP A 167 -0.49 -16.48 -18.34
N SER A 168 -0.27 -15.79 -17.21
CA SER A 168 -0.26 -14.34 -17.14
C SER A 168 1.07 -13.76 -17.61
N ILE A 169 1.01 -12.56 -18.22
CA ILE A 169 2.22 -11.77 -18.51
C ILE A 169 2.86 -11.18 -17.25
N PHE A 170 2.12 -11.19 -16.13
CA PHE A 170 2.61 -10.67 -14.86
C PHE A 170 3.60 -11.66 -14.23
N ASN A 171 4.83 -11.21 -14.02
CA ASN A 171 5.92 -12.02 -13.47
C ASN A 171 6.30 -11.59 -12.03
N ALA A 172 5.58 -10.64 -11.45
CA ALA A 172 5.75 -10.21 -10.07
C ALA A 172 4.42 -9.81 -9.42
N VAL A 173 4.35 -9.91 -8.09
CA VAL A 173 3.20 -9.54 -7.26
C VAL A 173 3.60 -8.48 -6.22
N ARG A 174 2.67 -7.61 -5.85
CA ARG A 174 2.89 -6.58 -4.83
C ARG A 174 2.05 -6.88 -3.60
N ILE A 175 2.68 -7.46 -2.59
CA ILE A 175 2.02 -7.79 -1.33
C ILE A 175 2.05 -6.58 -0.39
N GLY A 176 0.88 -6.06 -0.04
CA GLY A 176 0.70 -4.95 0.90
C GLY A 176 0.03 -5.43 2.19
N LEU A 177 -1.30 -5.37 2.25
CA LEU A 177 -2.07 -5.68 3.46
C LEU A 177 -1.79 -7.08 4.02
N LEU A 178 -1.66 -8.07 3.16
CA LEU A 178 -1.51 -9.47 3.57
C LEU A 178 -0.23 -9.73 4.37
N GLN A 179 0.87 -9.04 4.05
CA GLN A 179 2.13 -9.16 4.81
C GLN A 179 2.02 -8.64 6.25
N PHE A 180 0.99 -7.81 6.52
CA PHE A 180 0.69 -7.31 7.87
C PHE A 180 -0.42 -8.13 8.57
N GLY A 181 -0.79 -9.28 8.00
CA GLY A 181 -1.84 -10.14 8.55
C GLY A 181 -3.25 -9.57 8.40
N VAL A 182 -3.42 -8.62 7.46
CA VAL A 182 -4.72 -8.05 7.13
C VAL A 182 -5.24 -8.70 5.86
N SER A 183 -6.27 -9.54 5.99
CA SER A 183 -6.96 -10.10 4.83
C SER A 183 -7.85 -9.05 4.19
N PRO A 184 -7.69 -8.75 2.89
CA PRO A 184 -8.54 -7.78 2.20
C PRO A 184 -9.98 -8.27 1.98
N GLN A 185 -10.22 -9.58 2.09
CA GLN A 185 -11.54 -10.19 1.93
C GLN A 185 -11.82 -11.17 3.07
N LYS A 186 -13.02 -11.06 3.70
CA LYS A 186 -13.37 -11.86 4.88
C LYS A 186 -13.62 -13.34 4.58
N GLU A 187 -14.03 -13.69 3.37
CA GLU A 187 -14.45 -15.04 2.97
C GLU A 187 -13.68 -15.49 1.74
N SER A 188 -12.45 -15.97 1.90
CA SER A 188 -11.68 -16.37 0.75
C SER A 188 -10.62 -17.38 1.09
N LEU A 189 -9.88 -17.84 0.07
CA LEU A 189 -8.68 -18.64 0.18
C LEU A 189 -7.68 -18.15 1.25
N PHE A 190 -7.76 -16.88 1.67
CA PHE A 190 -6.99 -16.36 2.80
C PHE A 190 -7.34 -17.04 4.13
N SER A 191 -8.54 -17.65 4.26
CA SER A 191 -8.84 -18.51 5.39
C SER A 191 -7.96 -19.77 5.45
N GLN A 192 -7.36 -20.14 4.31
CA GLN A 192 -6.40 -21.23 4.21
C GLN A 192 -4.95 -20.77 4.47
N LEU A 193 -4.67 -19.47 4.35
CA LEU A 193 -3.40 -18.87 4.72
C LEU A 193 -3.48 -18.46 6.20
N GLN A 194 -2.71 -19.11 7.05
CA GLN A 194 -2.58 -18.72 8.44
C GLN A 194 -1.78 -17.42 8.52
N VAL A 195 -2.47 -16.27 8.40
CA VAL A 195 -1.89 -14.94 8.59
C VAL A 195 -2.34 -14.38 9.92
N GLU A 196 -1.41 -13.81 10.67
CA GLU A 196 -1.67 -13.18 11.96
C GLU A 196 -1.42 -11.67 11.86
N PRO A 197 -2.31 -10.82 12.44
CA PRO A 197 -2.07 -9.40 12.50
C PRO A 197 -0.75 -9.07 13.19
N VAL A 198 0.11 -8.30 12.52
CA VAL A 198 1.41 -7.88 13.09
C VAL A 198 1.29 -6.67 14.00
N LEU A 199 0.14 -5.98 13.97
CA LEU A 199 -0.14 -4.83 14.83
C LEU A 199 -1.02 -5.22 16.00
N SER A 200 -0.60 -4.89 17.20
CA SER A 200 -1.43 -4.92 18.41
C SER A 200 -1.39 -3.56 19.09
N PHE A 201 -2.53 -3.13 19.62
CA PHE A 201 -2.65 -1.88 20.37
C PHE A 201 -2.91 -2.21 21.84
N HIS A 202 -2.03 -1.74 22.71
CA HIS A 202 -2.11 -1.97 24.16
C HIS A 202 -2.22 -0.68 24.93
N SER A 203 -3.04 -0.69 25.99
CA SER A 203 -3.18 0.41 26.93
C SER A 203 -3.43 -0.10 28.33
N LYS A 204 -3.68 0.81 29.26
CA LYS A 204 -3.93 0.49 30.68
C LYS A 204 -5.26 1.06 31.12
N LEU A 205 -5.89 0.37 32.08
CA LEU A 205 -6.99 0.93 32.85
C LEU A 205 -6.42 1.96 33.82
N ALA A 206 -6.77 3.24 33.63
CA ALA A 206 -6.36 4.31 34.51
C ALA A 206 -7.19 4.34 35.79
N ILE A 207 -8.52 4.17 35.67
CA ILE A 207 -9.46 4.25 36.80
C ILE A 207 -10.59 3.23 36.54
N ILE A 208 -11.09 2.64 37.63
CA ILE A 208 -12.35 1.90 37.66
C ILE A 208 -13.26 2.58 38.69
N LYS A 209 -14.48 2.92 38.29
CA LYS A 209 -15.49 3.51 39.19
C LYS A 209 -16.84 2.85 38.98
N LYS A 210 -17.57 2.67 40.08
CA LYS A 210 -18.93 2.17 40.07
C LYS A 210 -19.90 3.35 39.89
N LEU A 211 -20.72 3.28 38.83
CA LEU A 211 -21.73 4.29 38.53
C LEU A 211 -23.13 3.70 38.67
N PRO A 212 -24.12 4.47 39.21
CA PRO A 212 -25.49 4.00 39.36
C PRO A 212 -26.19 3.82 38.01
N ALA A 213 -27.31 3.09 38.01
CA ALA A 213 -28.22 3.03 36.87
C ALA A 213 -28.66 4.44 36.45
N GLN A 214 -29.03 4.58 35.18
CA GLN A 214 -29.46 5.82 34.53
C GLN A 214 -28.35 6.88 34.36
N THR A 215 -27.13 6.62 34.79
CA THR A 215 -25.97 7.49 34.49
C THR A 215 -25.69 7.48 33.01
N THR A 216 -25.55 8.65 32.41
CA THR A 216 -25.13 8.80 31.00
C THR A 216 -23.62 9.00 30.91
N LEU A 217 -23.00 8.44 29.85
CA LEU A 217 -21.55 8.41 29.71
C LEU A 217 -21.07 9.31 28.56
N SER A 218 -19.94 10.01 28.81
CA SER A 218 -19.14 10.75 27.83
C SER A 218 -19.92 11.87 27.09
N TYR A 219 -19.23 12.49 26.12
CA TYR A 219 -19.78 13.58 25.31
C TYR A 219 -21.00 13.13 24.51
N GLY A 220 -21.99 14.01 24.45
CA GLY A 220 -23.27 13.75 23.76
C GLY A 220 -24.17 12.74 24.46
N ARG A 221 -23.78 12.21 25.63
CA ARG A 221 -24.57 11.30 26.46
C ARG A 221 -25.17 10.13 25.67
N GLN A 222 -24.38 9.58 24.75
CA GLN A 222 -24.84 8.57 23.77
C GLN A 222 -25.02 7.16 24.35
N HIS A 223 -24.61 6.95 25.60
CA HIS A 223 -24.81 5.69 26.30
C HIS A 223 -25.37 5.94 27.69
N GLN A 224 -26.40 5.22 28.08
CA GLN A 224 -27.01 5.28 29.39
C GLN A 224 -26.95 3.92 30.07
N LEU A 225 -26.46 3.87 31.29
CA LEU A 225 -26.37 2.64 32.07
C LEU A 225 -27.76 2.14 32.50
N GLN A 226 -28.09 0.90 32.17
CA GLN A 226 -29.35 0.27 32.55
C GLN A 226 -29.35 -0.26 33.99
N ARG A 227 -28.18 -0.48 34.54
CA ARG A 227 -27.95 -0.97 35.92
C ARG A 227 -26.71 -0.36 36.52
N SER A 228 -26.52 -0.45 37.83
CA SER A 228 -25.27 -0.08 38.47
C SER A 228 -24.11 -0.88 37.91
N THR A 229 -23.11 -0.22 37.33
CA THR A 229 -22.05 -0.84 36.51
C THR A 229 -20.67 -0.29 36.88
N ASN A 230 -19.67 -1.15 36.91
CA ASN A 230 -18.29 -0.71 36.98
C ASN A 230 -17.83 -0.25 35.60
N ILE A 231 -17.39 1.00 35.49
CA ILE A 231 -16.86 1.62 34.29
C ILE A 231 -15.35 1.78 34.45
N GLY A 232 -14.62 1.19 33.52
CA GLY A 232 -13.17 1.36 33.40
C GLY A 232 -12.82 2.47 32.42
N ILE A 233 -11.90 3.35 32.80
CA ILE A 233 -11.33 4.35 31.90
C ILE A 233 -10.00 3.84 31.38
N ILE A 234 -9.89 3.71 30.06
CA ILE A 234 -8.67 3.30 29.37
C ILE A 234 -7.89 4.57 29.01
N SER A 235 -6.58 4.57 29.28
CA SER A 235 -5.69 5.69 28.94
C SER A 235 -5.31 5.61 27.45
N ALA A 236 -6.29 5.77 26.56
CA ALA A 236 -6.11 5.83 25.11
C ALA A 236 -7.39 6.35 24.45
N GLY A 237 -7.25 7.18 23.43
CA GLY A 237 -8.37 7.77 22.71
C GLY A 237 -8.05 8.08 21.25
N TYR A 238 -8.80 9.02 20.64
CA TYR A 238 -8.60 9.34 19.23
C TYR A 238 -7.26 10.07 18.96
N GLY A 239 -6.65 10.67 19.97
CA GLY A 239 -5.28 11.21 19.88
C GLY A 239 -4.22 10.11 19.71
N ASP A 240 -4.55 8.87 20.10
CA ASP A 240 -3.70 7.69 19.98
C ASP A 240 -4.11 6.78 18.80
N ALA A 241 -4.76 7.37 17.79
CA ALA A 241 -5.27 6.69 16.58
C ALA A 241 -6.42 5.69 16.81
N ILE A 242 -7.14 5.74 17.96
CA ILE A 242 -8.37 4.98 18.12
C ILE A 242 -9.50 5.71 17.38
N PRO A 243 -10.14 5.08 16.37
CA PRO A 243 -11.19 5.75 15.61
C PRO A 243 -12.39 6.11 16.48
N LEU A 244 -12.93 7.32 16.33
CA LEU A 244 -14.11 7.79 17.10
C LEU A 244 -15.33 6.88 16.99
N HIS A 245 -15.49 6.19 15.84
CA HIS A 245 -16.60 5.27 15.61
C HIS A 245 -16.47 3.94 16.38
N CYS A 246 -15.38 3.70 17.09
CA CYS A 246 -15.25 2.55 18.00
C CYS A 246 -16.17 2.66 19.21
N GLY A 247 -16.59 3.88 19.60
CA GLY A 247 -17.55 4.09 20.68
C GLY A 247 -18.88 3.38 20.41
N ASN A 248 -19.37 2.60 21.37
CA ASN A 248 -20.58 1.75 21.30
C ASN A 248 -20.54 0.65 20.19
N ARG A 249 -19.37 0.33 19.63
CA ARG A 249 -19.24 -0.64 18.52
C ARG A 249 -18.09 -1.61 18.66
N ALA A 250 -17.05 -1.23 19.37
CA ALA A 250 -15.85 -2.05 19.56
C ALA A 250 -15.76 -2.56 20.99
N ASP A 251 -14.89 -3.56 21.18
CA ASP A 251 -14.58 -4.13 22.48
C ASP A 251 -13.12 -3.87 22.85
N ALA A 252 -12.87 -3.74 24.15
CA ALA A 252 -11.54 -3.83 24.74
C ALA A 252 -11.35 -5.23 25.37
N LEU A 253 -10.17 -5.81 25.17
CA LEU A 253 -9.78 -7.05 25.83
C LEU A 253 -9.11 -6.75 27.16
N ILE A 254 -9.69 -7.22 28.27
CA ILE A 254 -9.11 -7.10 29.61
C ILE A 254 -8.95 -8.49 30.21
N ARG A 255 -7.71 -8.93 30.41
CA ARG A 255 -7.41 -10.29 30.91
C ARG A 255 -8.09 -11.39 30.08
N GLY A 256 -8.10 -11.23 28.75
CA GLY A 256 -8.72 -12.19 27.82
C GLY A 256 -10.24 -12.09 27.66
N ASN A 257 -10.92 -11.25 28.44
CA ASN A 257 -12.36 -11.04 28.33
C ASN A 257 -12.68 -9.78 27.51
N ARG A 258 -13.74 -9.85 26.70
CA ARG A 258 -14.24 -8.71 25.91
C ARG A 258 -15.15 -7.84 26.77
N TYR A 259 -14.89 -6.55 26.74
CA TYR A 259 -15.73 -5.53 27.36
C TYR A 259 -16.06 -4.45 26.33
N PRO A 260 -17.34 -4.06 26.20
CA PRO A 260 -17.72 -3.07 25.22
C PRO A 260 -17.15 -1.69 25.55
N ILE A 261 -16.68 -0.98 24.52
CA ILE A 261 -16.34 0.43 24.61
C ILE A 261 -17.63 1.20 24.53
N VAL A 262 -18.00 1.90 25.61
CA VAL A 262 -19.28 2.59 25.76
C VAL A 262 -19.14 4.10 25.76
N GLY A 263 -20.10 4.77 25.14
CA GLY A 263 -20.09 6.23 24.98
C GLY A 263 -19.14 6.70 23.85
N ARG A 264 -18.98 8.00 23.72
CA ARG A 264 -18.09 8.61 22.73
C ARG A 264 -16.64 8.58 23.23
N GLY A 265 -15.72 8.13 22.40
CA GLY A 265 -14.29 8.21 22.70
C GLY A 265 -13.84 9.66 22.91
N THR A 266 -12.91 9.85 23.83
CA THR A 266 -12.25 11.13 24.11
C THR A 266 -10.86 11.15 23.48
N MET A 267 -10.12 12.25 23.64
CA MET A 267 -8.80 12.41 23.05
C MET A 267 -7.80 11.39 23.61
N HIS A 268 -7.89 11.13 24.91
CA HIS A 268 -7.08 10.16 25.66
C HIS A 268 -7.95 9.34 26.61
#